data_4d58156a8911eb94fe8aa197ea34627a
#
_entry.id   4d58156a8911eb94fe8aa197ea34627a
#
_cell.length_a   1.000
_cell.length_b   1.000
_cell.length_c   1.000
_cell.angle_alpha   90.00
_cell.angle_beta   90.00
_cell.angle_gamma   90.00
#
_symmetry.space_group_name_H-M   'P 1'
#
loop_
_entity.id
_entity.type
_entity.pdbx_description
1 polymer ?
#
loop_
_entity_poly.entity_id
_entity_poly.type
_entity_poly.pdbx_seq_one_letter_code
_entity_poly.pdbx_strand_id
1 'polypeptide(L)'
;FDARVGQGRLFQFDGTGGRYEERDYAATGSGSLHATTVIKLRHHDTLDLDGAVDVVVEALFQAADEDSATGGPDPVRGIYPIVASITADGFERLDDQRVSDRTAVLLERLGGGVMNPTQPGGSGIVR
;
A
#
# COMPACT_ATOMS: atom_id res chain seq x y z
N PHE A 1 17.96 2.86 7.92
CA PHE A 1 19.11 2.27 7.23
C PHE A 1 20.28 2.14 8.19
N ASP A 2 20.90 0.97 8.25
CA ASP A 2 22.07 0.74 9.09
C ASP A 2 23.34 0.87 8.22
N ALA A 3 24.00 2.02 8.34
CA ALA A 3 25.19 2.34 7.54
C ALA A 3 26.41 1.42 7.84
N ARG A 4 26.42 0.75 9.00
CA ARG A 4 27.54 -0.15 9.37
C ARG A 4 27.52 -1.44 8.58
N VAL A 5 26.33 -1.90 8.19
CA VAL A 5 26.13 -3.13 7.41
C VAL A 5 25.64 -2.85 5.99
N GLY A 6 25.38 -1.58 5.66
CA GLY A 6 25.01 -1.14 4.32
C GLY A 6 23.63 -1.62 3.85
N GLN A 7 22.69 -1.81 4.78
CA GLN A 7 21.35 -2.32 4.43
C GLN A 7 20.24 -1.69 5.24
N GLY A 8 19.02 -1.74 4.70
CA GLY A 8 17.80 -1.41 5.42
C GLY A 8 17.54 -2.44 6.52
N ARG A 9 17.06 -1.97 7.68
CA ARG A 9 16.58 -2.83 8.77
C ARG A 9 15.23 -2.32 9.24
N LEU A 10 14.33 -3.24 9.50
CA LEU A 10 12.96 -2.94 9.92
C LEU A 10 12.72 -3.50 11.32
N PHE A 11 12.15 -2.70 12.21
CA PHE A 11 11.83 -3.11 13.56
C PHE A 11 10.38 -2.79 13.88
N GLN A 12 9.72 -3.75 14.51
CA GLN A 12 8.41 -3.56 15.10
C GLN A 12 8.52 -3.49 16.63
N PHE A 13 7.74 -2.61 17.23
CA PHE A 13 7.67 -2.46 18.68
C PHE A 13 6.26 -2.75 19.15
N ASP A 14 6.13 -3.39 20.30
CA ASP A 14 4.84 -3.59 20.96
C ASP A 14 4.64 -2.62 22.14
N GLY A 15 3.41 -2.57 22.65
CA GLY A 15 3.05 -1.68 23.76
C GLY A 15 3.69 -2.04 25.11
N THR A 16 4.35 -3.19 25.22
CA THR A 16 5.04 -3.66 26.43
C THR A 16 6.55 -3.46 26.39
N GLY A 17 7.06 -2.82 25.31
CA GLY A 17 8.47 -2.52 25.13
C GLY A 17 9.26 -3.61 24.40
N GLY A 18 8.60 -4.60 23.83
CA GLY A 18 9.21 -5.59 22.95
C GLY A 18 9.69 -4.93 21.66
N ARG A 19 10.85 -5.37 21.16
CA ARG A 19 11.42 -4.96 19.86
C ARG A 19 11.74 -6.19 19.04
N TYR A 20 11.14 -6.27 17.87
CA TYR A 20 11.27 -7.40 16.96
C TYR A 20 11.85 -6.92 15.64
N GLU A 21 12.90 -7.56 15.15
CA GLU A 21 13.42 -7.29 13.81
C GLU A 21 12.63 -8.08 12.80
N GLU A 22 12.02 -7.37 11.87
CA GLU A 22 11.28 -7.96 10.75
C GLU A 22 12.18 -8.06 9.53
N ARG A 23 12.05 -9.15 8.81
CA ARG A 23 12.92 -9.42 7.68
C ARG A 23 12.55 -8.60 6.45
N ASP A 24 11.29 -8.63 6.06
CA ASP A 24 10.86 -8.17 4.75
C ASP A 24 9.87 -6.99 4.84
N TYR A 25 8.91 -7.06 5.76
CA TYR A 25 7.89 -6.03 5.95
C TYR A 25 7.26 -6.12 7.33
N ALA A 26 6.55 -5.05 7.72
CA ALA A 26 5.72 -5.01 8.91
C ALA A 26 4.47 -4.17 8.65
N ALA A 27 3.40 -4.48 9.35
CA ALA A 27 2.19 -3.66 9.40
C ALA A 27 1.64 -3.63 10.83
N THR A 28 1.08 -2.49 11.22
CA THR A 28 0.48 -2.30 12.54
C THR A 28 -0.81 -1.48 12.42
N GLY A 29 -1.66 -1.56 13.43
CA GLY A 29 -2.97 -0.92 13.44
C GLY A 29 -4.10 -1.91 13.16
N SER A 30 -5.34 -1.45 13.21
CA SER A 30 -6.56 -2.27 13.06
C SER A 30 -6.64 -2.95 11.68
N GLY A 31 -6.21 -2.27 10.61
CA GLY A 31 -6.17 -2.78 9.24
C GLY A 31 -4.93 -3.62 8.90
N SER A 32 -4.04 -3.91 9.86
CA SER A 32 -2.74 -4.55 9.61
C SER A 32 -2.84 -5.92 8.95
N LEU A 33 -3.87 -6.71 9.27
CA LEU A 33 -4.08 -8.03 8.67
C LEU A 33 -4.31 -7.92 7.14
N HIS A 34 -5.13 -6.97 6.73
CA HIS A 34 -5.44 -6.73 5.32
C HIS A 34 -4.21 -6.19 4.57
N ALA A 35 -3.52 -5.19 5.16
CA ALA A 35 -2.28 -4.65 4.61
C ALA A 35 -1.21 -5.73 4.45
N THR A 36 -0.99 -6.56 5.46
CA THR A 36 -0.02 -7.66 5.43
C THR A 36 -0.33 -8.67 4.32
N THR A 37 -1.60 -8.97 4.09
CA THR A 37 -2.02 -9.88 3.02
C THR A 37 -1.60 -9.35 1.64
N VAL A 38 -1.86 -8.08 1.37
CA VAL A 38 -1.46 -7.43 0.12
C VAL A 38 0.06 -7.43 -0.03
N ILE A 39 0.79 -6.99 1.00
CA ILE A 39 2.24 -6.93 0.97
C ILE A 39 2.82 -8.32 0.68
N LYS A 40 2.35 -9.35 1.36
CA LYS A 40 2.81 -10.73 1.16
C LYS A 40 2.62 -11.23 -0.26
N LEU A 41 1.57 -10.81 -0.94
CA LEU A 41 1.29 -11.21 -2.32
C LEU A 41 2.09 -10.41 -3.36
N ARG A 42 2.53 -9.19 -3.01
CA ARG A 42 3.16 -8.25 -3.94
C ARG A 42 4.66 -8.06 -3.71
N HIS A 43 5.13 -8.32 -2.49
CA HIS A 43 6.53 -8.15 -2.13
C HIS A 43 7.43 -9.17 -2.83
N HIS A 44 8.56 -8.69 -3.33
CA HIS A 44 9.68 -9.50 -3.79
C HIS A 44 10.98 -8.69 -3.67
N ASP A 45 12.11 -9.39 -3.51
CA ASP A 45 13.41 -8.79 -3.16
C ASP A 45 13.99 -7.85 -4.23
N THR A 46 13.43 -7.84 -5.45
CA THR A 46 13.90 -7.03 -6.57
C THR A 46 13.04 -5.78 -6.81
N LEU A 47 12.13 -5.44 -5.88
CA LEU A 47 11.38 -4.18 -5.97
C LEU A 47 12.33 -2.98 -5.89
N ASP A 48 12.19 -2.06 -6.84
CA ASP A 48 12.76 -0.73 -6.72
C ASP A 48 11.88 0.16 -5.81
N LEU A 49 12.30 1.40 -5.61
CA LEU A 49 11.58 2.33 -4.75
C LEU A 49 10.14 2.54 -5.22
N ASP A 50 9.92 2.72 -6.52
CA ASP A 50 8.57 2.95 -7.07
C ASP A 50 7.69 1.72 -6.91
N GLY A 51 8.22 0.53 -7.15
CA GLY A 51 7.52 -0.72 -6.90
C GLY A 51 7.18 -0.92 -5.41
N ALA A 52 8.09 -0.58 -4.51
CA ALA A 52 7.82 -0.63 -3.08
C ALA A 52 6.73 0.38 -2.66
N VAL A 53 6.75 1.59 -3.23
CA VAL A 53 5.69 2.59 -3.02
C VAL A 53 4.33 2.08 -3.50
N ASP A 54 4.28 1.45 -4.67
CA ASP A 54 3.04 0.85 -5.18
C ASP A 54 2.48 -0.20 -4.24
N VAL A 55 3.33 -1.07 -3.70
CA VAL A 55 2.92 -2.11 -2.76
C VAL A 55 2.32 -1.51 -1.49
N VAL A 56 2.97 -0.50 -0.89
CA VAL A 56 2.45 0.09 0.36
C VAL A 56 1.20 0.93 0.13
N VAL A 57 1.08 1.63 -0.99
CA VAL A 57 -0.14 2.38 -1.35
C VAL A 57 -1.31 1.42 -1.58
N GLU A 58 -1.10 0.31 -2.30
CA GLU A 58 -2.12 -0.72 -2.49
C GLU A 58 -2.52 -1.38 -1.16
N ALA A 59 -1.56 -1.69 -0.31
CA ALA A 59 -1.82 -2.30 0.99
C ALA A 59 -2.67 -1.39 1.90
N LEU A 60 -2.38 -0.09 1.93
CA LEU A 60 -3.17 0.89 2.68
C LEU A 60 -4.56 1.09 2.07
N PHE A 61 -4.67 1.10 0.75
CA PHE A 61 -5.96 1.20 0.07
C PHE A 61 -6.87 0.02 0.42
N GLN A 62 -6.37 -1.21 0.29
CA GLN A 62 -7.13 -2.42 0.61
C GLN A 62 -7.44 -2.52 2.11
N ALA A 63 -6.52 -2.10 2.98
CA ALA A 63 -6.79 -2.05 4.42
C ALA A 63 -7.92 -1.08 4.75
N ALA A 64 -7.98 0.08 4.09
CA ALA A 64 -9.03 1.07 4.29
C ALA A 64 -10.40 0.62 3.76
N ASP A 65 -10.42 -0.21 2.72
CA ASP A 65 -11.66 -0.77 2.18
C ASP A 65 -12.30 -1.79 3.14
N GLU A 66 -11.47 -2.56 3.85
CA GLU A 66 -11.91 -3.63 4.74
C GLU A 66 -12.03 -3.21 6.22
N ASP A 67 -11.33 -2.14 6.63
CA ASP A 67 -11.30 -1.67 8.01
C ASP A 67 -11.76 -0.22 8.12
N SER A 68 -12.95 -0.01 8.69
CA SER A 68 -13.56 1.31 8.84
C SER A 68 -12.76 2.29 9.72
N ALA A 69 -11.82 1.80 10.53
CA ALA A 69 -10.95 2.63 11.35
C ALA A 69 -9.66 3.07 10.60
N THR A 70 -9.39 2.48 9.43
CA THR A 70 -8.26 2.85 8.57
C THR A 70 -8.74 3.87 7.52
N GLY A 71 -8.15 5.08 7.54
CA GLY A 71 -8.44 6.10 6.54
C GLY A 71 -7.83 5.73 5.18
N GLY A 72 -8.64 5.79 4.13
CA GLY A 72 -8.21 5.58 2.76
C GLY A 72 -7.84 6.87 2.02
N PRO A 73 -7.27 6.77 0.81
CA PRO A 73 -7.03 7.93 -0.02
C PRO A 73 -8.35 8.57 -0.45
N ASP A 74 -8.39 9.89 -0.42
CA ASP A 74 -9.51 10.69 -0.92
C ASP A 74 -9.02 11.67 -1.99
N PRO A 75 -9.03 11.28 -3.27
CA PRO A 75 -8.57 12.13 -4.37
C PRO A 75 -9.36 13.44 -4.49
N VAL A 76 -10.64 13.44 -4.09
CA VAL A 76 -11.49 14.64 -4.16
C VAL A 76 -11.03 15.71 -3.18
N ARG A 77 -10.60 15.29 -1.99
CA ARG A 77 -10.07 16.17 -0.95
C ARG A 77 -8.54 16.31 -1.01
N GLY A 78 -7.86 15.61 -1.91
CA GLY A 78 -6.41 15.59 -1.97
C GLY A 78 -5.75 14.90 -0.77
N ILE A 79 -6.41 13.92 -0.17
CA ILE A 79 -5.89 13.19 0.99
C ILE A 79 -5.24 11.89 0.51
N TYR A 80 -3.95 11.76 0.80
CA TYR A 80 -3.14 10.60 0.42
C TYR A 80 -2.34 10.08 1.61
N PRO A 81 -1.89 8.82 1.57
CA PRO A 81 -0.98 8.29 2.58
C PRO A 81 0.31 9.12 2.65
N ILE A 82 0.84 9.27 3.86
CA ILE A 82 2.20 9.80 4.03
C ILE A 82 3.16 8.64 3.77
N VAL A 83 4.02 8.80 2.77
CA VAL A 83 5.02 7.82 2.37
C VAL A 83 6.41 8.42 2.52
N ALA A 84 7.34 7.64 3.04
CA ALA A 84 8.74 8.03 3.14
C ALA A 84 9.65 6.88 2.75
N SER A 85 10.81 7.20 2.20
CA SER A 85 11.89 6.26 1.95
C SER A 85 13.05 6.50 2.92
N ILE A 86 13.73 5.43 3.28
CA ILE A 86 14.95 5.46 4.10
C ILE A 86 16.00 4.61 3.39
N THR A 87 16.98 5.27 2.82
CA THR A 87 18.05 4.64 2.04
C THR A 87 19.44 4.99 2.59
N ALA A 88 20.49 4.61 1.89
CA ALA A 88 21.85 5.05 2.21
C ALA A 88 22.00 6.58 2.17
N ASP A 89 21.17 7.27 1.36
CA ASP A 89 21.18 8.74 1.21
C ASP A 89 20.37 9.43 2.33
N GLY A 90 19.70 8.66 3.18
CA GLY A 90 18.96 9.17 4.32
C GLY A 90 17.44 9.00 4.20
N PHE A 91 16.73 9.79 5.00
CA PHE A 91 15.27 9.86 5.02
C PHE A 91 14.77 10.89 3.99
N GLU A 92 13.80 10.48 3.19
CA GLU A 92 13.08 11.35 2.26
C GLU A 92 11.58 11.10 2.37
N ARG A 93 10.80 12.13 2.70
CA ARG A 93 9.35 12.08 2.55
C ARG A 93 9.01 12.30 1.08
N LEU A 94 8.26 11.39 0.48
CA LEU A 94 7.74 11.57 -0.87
C LEU A 94 6.75 12.73 -0.89
N ASP A 95 6.81 13.54 -1.95
CA ASP A 95 5.82 14.60 -2.12
C ASP A 95 4.42 14.04 -2.43
N ASP A 96 3.40 14.83 -2.10
CA ASP A 96 2.01 14.40 -2.22
C ASP A 96 1.61 14.18 -3.70
N GLN A 97 2.27 14.88 -4.64
CA GLN A 97 2.02 14.68 -6.07
C GLN A 97 2.47 13.30 -6.53
N ARG A 98 3.67 12.87 -6.11
CA ARG A 98 4.18 11.53 -6.44
C ARG A 98 3.27 10.43 -5.87
N VAL A 99 2.82 10.58 -4.63
CA VAL A 99 1.88 9.61 -4.01
C VAL A 99 0.52 9.62 -4.71
N SER A 100 0.02 10.81 -5.09
CA SER A 100 -1.20 10.99 -5.86
C SER A 100 -1.13 10.26 -7.22
N ASP A 101 -0.05 10.46 -7.97
CA ASP A 101 0.15 9.83 -9.28
C ASP A 101 0.16 8.30 -9.16
N ARG A 102 0.86 7.75 -8.14
CA ARG A 102 0.87 6.31 -7.89
C ARG A 102 -0.50 5.77 -7.48
N THR A 103 -1.24 6.54 -6.67
CA THR A 103 -2.61 6.20 -6.30
C THR A 103 -3.55 6.20 -7.51
N ALA A 104 -3.42 7.16 -8.42
CA ALA A 104 -4.21 7.20 -9.65
C ALA A 104 -3.97 5.95 -10.53
N VAL A 105 -2.72 5.55 -10.72
CA VAL A 105 -2.36 4.32 -11.46
C VAL A 105 -2.98 3.08 -10.80
N LEU A 106 -2.94 3.00 -9.45
CA LEU A 106 -3.59 1.91 -8.72
C LEU A 106 -5.09 1.87 -8.98
N LEU A 107 -5.78 3.02 -8.87
CA LEU A 107 -7.22 3.10 -9.06
C LEU A 107 -7.63 2.74 -10.49
N GLU A 108 -6.88 3.16 -11.50
CA GLU A 108 -7.09 2.76 -12.89
C GLU A 108 -6.96 1.23 -13.07
N ARG A 109 -5.94 0.63 -12.46
CA ARG A 109 -5.74 -0.82 -12.50
C ARG A 109 -6.89 -1.58 -11.85
N LEU A 110 -7.38 -1.12 -10.70
CA LEU A 110 -8.49 -1.74 -9.97
C LEU A 110 -9.84 -1.47 -10.66
N GLY A 111 -10.05 -0.28 -11.21
CA GLY A 111 -11.28 0.11 -11.92
C GLY A 111 -11.37 -0.45 -13.34
N GLY A 112 -10.26 -0.66 -14.04
CA GLY A 112 -10.21 -1.24 -15.39
C GLY A 112 -10.66 -2.70 -15.47
N GLY A 113 -10.83 -3.38 -14.33
CA GLY A 113 -11.42 -4.71 -14.24
C GLY A 113 -12.96 -4.72 -14.17
N VAL A 114 -13.63 -3.57 -14.06
CA VAL A 114 -15.07 -3.47 -13.77
C VAL A 114 -15.88 -2.81 -14.86
N MET A 115 -15.27 -2.18 -15.88
CA MET A 115 -16.02 -1.60 -16.98
C MET A 115 -15.69 -2.28 -18.31
N ASN A 116 -16.42 -3.34 -18.62
CA ASN A 116 -16.75 -3.70 -19.99
C ASN A 116 -18.16 -3.15 -20.27
N PRO A 117 -18.32 -1.98 -20.91
CA PRO A 117 -19.64 -1.39 -21.19
C PRO A 117 -20.34 -1.99 -22.41
N THR A 118 -19.91 -3.12 -22.91
CA THR A 118 -20.52 -3.79 -24.06
C THR A 118 -20.95 -5.21 -23.73
N GLN A 119 -21.96 -5.36 -22.90
CA GLN A 119 -22.93 -6.44 -23.07
C GLN A 119 -24.30 -5.81 -23.25
N PRO A 120 -24.91 -5.88 -24.45
CA PRO A 120 -26.30 -5.53 -24.62
C PRO A 120 -27.13 -6.54 -23.83
N GLY A 121 -28.12 -6.02 -23.12
CA GLY A 121 -28.99 -6.78 -22.26
C GLY A 121 -29.55 -8.03 -22.90
N GLY A 122 -29.16 -9.19 -22.37
CA GLY A 122 -29.88 -10.41 -22.56
C GLY A 122 -31.12 -10.41 -21.66
N SER A 123 -32.26 -10.06 -22.20
CA SER A 123 -33.55 -10.32 -21.57
C SER A 123 -33.74 -11.83 -21.45
N GLY A 124 -33.49 -12.36 -20.30
CA GLY A 124 -33.85 -13.71 -19.92
C GLY A 124 -34.96 -13.68 -18.88
N ILE A 125 -36.20 -13.63 -19.37
CA ILE A 125 -37.38 -13.97 -18.54
C ILE A 125 -37.27 -15.47 -18.26
N VAL A 126 -37.10 -15.83 -17.01
CA VAL A 126 -37.33 -17.19 -16.55
C VAL A 126 -38.57 -17.18 -15.66
N ARG A 127 -39.52 -17.96 -16.11
CA ARG A 127 -40.80 -18.24 -15.39
C ARG A 127 -40.54 -19.13 -14.18
#